data_bade0b2aa5829b04407d2c74c88ac6d5
#
_entry.id   bade0b2aa5829b04407d2c74c88ac6d5
#
_cell.length_a   1.000
_cell.length_b   1.000
_cell.length_c   1.000
_cell.angle_alpha   90.00
_cell.angle_beta   90.00
_cell.angle_gamma   90.00
#
_symmetry.space_group_name_H-M   'P 1'
#
loop_
_entity.id
_entity.type
_entity.pdbx_description
1 polymer ?
#
loop_
_entity_poly.entity_id
_entity_poly.type
_entity_poly.pdbx_seq_one_letter_code
_entity_poly.pdbx_strand_id
1 'polypeptide(L)'
;LVGLSENPEDVVIAANRGNDHGAKGNYTLFHFSGEQLEMENLTLGNYCCVDLDYALDPAQSVKKRTEAITQAQLADTNADKFHAKNCRFVSRLNLYPVCGAGRSLYEHCHFEQTDDALNGNAVYLDCEFDFYSGMPIYQASGTGAVFLNCTFHCKYPQDGETHAQYFTKVGGQITLIDSSFAGLPDTKVAVLWTKYPSVALKCYQAN
;
A
#
# COMPACT_ATOMS: atom_id res chain seq x y z
N LEU A 1 -11.41 -14.95 2.63
CA LEU A 1 -11.41 -14.38 3.98
C LEU A 1 -12.36 -13.18 3.99
N VAL A 2 -13.42 -13.23 4.81
CA VAL A 2 -14.47 -12.21 4.81
C VAL A 2 -14.74 -11.73 6.23
N GLY A 3 -14.69 -10.42 6.45
CA GLY A 3 -15.20 -9.78 7.65
C GLY A 3 -16.74 -9.76 7.65
N LEU A 4 -17.34 -9.94 8.81
CA LEU A 4 -18.81 -9.99 8.94
C LEU A 4 -19.45 -8.61 9.09
N SER A 5 -18.67 -7.55 9.24
CA SER A 5 -19.12 -6.16 9.22
C SER A 5 -18.87 -5.56 7.84
N GLU A 6 -19.70 -4.62 7.41
CA GLU A 6 -19.48 -3.81 6.22
C GLU A 6 -18.36 -2.76 6.44
N ASN A 7 -18.08 -2.40 7.70
CA ASN A 7 -16.95 -1.54 8.03
C ASN A 7 -15.69 -2.37 8.24
N PRO A 8 -14.65 -2.22 7.39
CA PRO A 8 -13.43 -3.01 7.49
C PRO A 8 -12.61 -2.73 8.77
N GLU A 9 -12.88 -1.63 9.48
CA GLU A 9 -12.24 -1.31 10.76
C GLU A 9 -12.77 -2.14 11.93
N ASP A 10 -13.91 -2.81 11.75
CA ASP A 10 -14.52 -3.65 12.78
C ASP A 10 -13.86 -5.03 12.86
N VAL A 11 -13.15 -5.44 11.81
CA VAL A 11 -12.50 -6.75 11.72
C VAL A 11 -11.02 -6.56 11.45
N VAL A 12 -10.22 -6.57 12.51
CA VAL A 12 -8.79 -6.30 12.45
C VAL A 12 -7.97 -7.55 12.71
N ILE A 13 -7.10 -7.91 11.78
CA ILE A 13 -6.11 -8.97 11.93
C ILE A 13 -4.74 -8.30 11.85
N ALA A 14 -4.06 -8.20 12.98
CA ALA A 14 -2.81 -7.47 13.06
C ALA A 14 -1.80 -8.10 14.00
N ALA A 15 -0.54 -7.81 13.75
CA ALA A 15 0.54 -8.14 14.66
C ALA A 15 1.69 -7.13 14.52
N ASN A 16 2.67 -7.28 15.38
CA ASN A 16 3.82 -6.41 15.49
C ASN A 16 5.08 -7.20 15.13
N ARG A 17 5.56 -7.06 13.90
CA ARG A 17 6.68 -7.85 13.41
C ARG A 17 7.66 -7.01 12.60
N GLY A 18 8.82 -6.74 13.20
CA GLY A 18 9.88 -5.94 12.57
C GLY A 18 11.24 -6.63 12.64
N ASN A 19 12.06 -6.45 11.61
CA ASN A 19 13.38 -7.09 11.48
C ASN A 19 14.28 -6.80 12.68
N ASP A 20 14.37 -5.55 13.09
CA ASP A 20 15.23 -5.10 14.19
C ASP A 20 14.56 -5.27 15.57
N HIS A 21 13.38 -5.86 15.60
CA HIS A 21 12.57 -6.09 16.80
C HIS A 21 12.24 -7.58 16.99
N GLY A 22 13.21 -8.45 16.72
CA GLY A 22 13.15 -9.88 16.99
C GLY A 22 12.73 -10.75 15.81
N ALA A 23 12.35 -10.18 14.68
CA ALA A 23 11.90 -10.95 13.52
C ALA A 23 13.03 -11.39 12.57
N LYS A 24 14.23 -10.83 12.67
CA LYS A 24 15.46 -11.14 11.90
C LYS A 24 15.25 -11.93 10.61
N GLY A 25 15.00 -11.22 9.49
CA GLY A 25 14.81 -11.83 8.18
C GLY A 25 13.45 -12.51 7.95
N ASN A 26 12.62 -12.64 8.98
CA ASN A 26 11.25 -13.16 8.88
C ASN A 26 10.24 -12.12 9.40
N TYR A 27 10.19 -10.98 8.75
CA TYR A 27 9.39 -9.81 9.14
C TYR A 27 8.08 -9.67 8.36
N THR A 28 7.72 -10.64 7.54
CA THR A 28 6.43 -10.72 6.84
C THR A 28 5.38 -11.37 7.74
N LEU A 29 4.19 -10.77 7.86
CA LEU A 29 3.13 -11.31 8.69
C LEU A 29 2.33 -12.40 8.00
N PHE A 30 1.95 -12.17 6.74
CA PHE A 30 1.06 -13.06 6.02
C PHE A 30 1.73 -13.59 4.76
N HIS A 31 1.53 -14.87 4.50
CA HIS A 31 1.88 -15.51 3.24
C HIS A 31 0.61 -16.09 2.61
N PHE A 32 0.25 -15.56 1.45
CA PHE A 32 -0.91 -16.03 0.70
C PHE A 32 -0.46 -16.83 -0.52
N SER A 33 -1.09 -17.98 -0.73
CA SER A 33 -0.80 -18.86 -1.88
C SER A 33 -2.07 -19.50 -2.40
N GLY A 34 -2.05 -19.88 -3.67
CA GLY A 34 -3.17 -20.54 -4.36
C GLY A 34 -3.73 -19.71 -5.49
N GLU A 35 -4.90 -20.05 -5.93
CA GLU A 35 -5.63 -19.36 -6.99
C GLU A 35 -6.98 -18.87 -6.46
N GLN A 36 -7.48 -17.75 -7.02
CA GLN A 36 -8.77 -17.17 -6.69
C GLN A 36 -8.92 -16.85 -5.20
N LEU A 37 -7.91 -16.20 -4.64
CA LEU A 37 -7.95 -15.74 -3.27
C LEU A 37 -8.83 -14.49 -3.17
N GLU A 38 -9.85 -14.54 -2.32
CA GLU A 38 -10.74 -13.41 -2.07
C GLU A 38 -10.63 -12.93 -0.62
N MET A 39 -10.66 -11.60 -0.46
CA MET A 39 -10.62 -10.91 0.82
C MET A 39 -11.62 -9.76 0.82
N GLU A 40 -12.45 -9.65 1.86
CA GLU A 40 -13.49 -8.63 1.92
C GLU A 40 -13.72 -8.13 3.35
N ASN A 41 -13.98 -6.83 3.50
CA ASN A 41 -14.45 -6.17 4.71
C ASN A 41 -13.55 -6.40 5.94
N LEU A 42 -12.25 -6.20 5.81
CA LEU A 42 -11.34 -6.37 6.95
C LEU A 42 -10.08 -5.50 6.83
N THR A 43 -9.43 -5.31 7.96
CA THR A 43 -8.14 -4.65 8.09
C THR A 43 -7.03 -5.67 8.35
N LEU A 44 -5.98 -5.64 7.54
CA LEU A 44 -4.71 -6.28 7.83
C LEU A 44 -3.68 -5.24 8.29
N GLY A 45 -3.03 -5.47 9.42
CA GLY A 45 -2.10 -4.50 9.99
C GLY A 45 -0.79 -5.10 10.50
N ASN A 46 0.34 -4.44 10.16
CA ASN A 46 1.59 -4.62 10.87
C ASN A 46 1.92 -3.32 11.62
N TYR A 47 1.66 -3.31 12.92
CA TYR A 47 1.83 -2.13 13.74
C TYR A 47 3.24 -1.97 14.35
N CYS A 48 4.25 -2.48 13.69
CA CYS A 48 5.63 -2.27 14.13
C CYS A 48 6.02 -0.79 14.12
N CYS A 49 5.66 -0.06 13.08
CA CYS A 49 6.02 1.34 12.85
C CYS A 49 4.80 2.27 12.67
N VAL A 50 3.60 1.83 13.02
CA VAL A 50 2.35 2.59 12.90
C VAL A 50 1.43 2.26 14.07
N ASP A 51 0.74 3.26 14.61
CA ASP A 51 -0.36 3.02 15.55
C ASP A 51 -1.54 2.41 14.79
N LEU A 52 -2.22 1.47 15.41
CA LEU A 52 -3.41 0.85 14.86
C LEU A 52 -4.57 1.04 15.85
N ASP A 53 -5.48 1.90 15.48
CA ASP A 53 -6.67 2.18 16.29
C ASP A 53 -7.80 1.20 15.90
N TYR A 54 -8.47 0.67 16.92
CA TYR A 54 -9.62 -0.20 16.77
C TYR A 54 -10.88 0.50 17.28
N ALA A 55 -11.72 0.97 16.34
CA ALA A 55 -12.82 1.85 16.64
C ALA A 55 -13.95 1.19 17.45
N LEU A 56 -14.23 -0.09 17.24
CA LEU A 56 -15.26 -0.84 17.98
C LEU A 56 -14.91 -1.07 19.44
N ASP A 57 -13.63 -1.25 19.73
CA ASP A 57 -13.13 -1.43 21.09
C ASP A 57 -11.80 -0.72 21.24
N PRO A 58 -11.81 0.58 21.58
CA PRO A 58 -10.58 1.36 21.72
C PRO A 58 -9.57 0.80 22.74
N ALA A 59 -9.99 -0.07 23.65
CA ALA A 59 -9.10 -0.76 24.57
C ALA A 59 -8.20 -1.80 23.88
N GLN A 60 -8.56 -2.23 22.69
CA GLN A 60 -7.77 -3.13 21.85
C GLN A 60 -6.84 -2.36 20.90
N SER A 61 -6.93 -1.04 20.84
CA SER A 61 -6.01 -0.23 20.05
C SER A 61 -4.57 -0.46 20.49
N VAL A 62 -3.65 -0.54 19.53
CA VAL A 62 -2.25 -0.84 19.78
C VAL A 62 -1.34 0.26 19.29
N LYS A 63 -0.32 0.55 20.07
CA LYS A 63 0.70 1.54 19.70
C LYS A 63 1.85 0.87 18.97
N LYS A 64 2.44 1.62 18.04
CA LYS A 64 3.63 1.19 17.31
C LYS A 64 4.76 0.82 18.28
N ARG A 65 5.53 -0.14 17.88
CA ARG A 65 6.65 -0.65 18.67
C ARG A 65 7.85 0.28 18.65
N THR A 66 8.04 1.01 17.56
CA THR A 66 9.20 1.86 17.33
C THR A 66 8.87 3.04 16.44
N GLU A 67 9.54 4.16 16.69
CA GLU A 67 9.60 5.31 15.77
C GLU A 67 10.61 5.06 14.63
N ALA A 68 11.58 4.20 14.86
CA ALA A 68 12.58 3.88 13.87
C ALA A 68 11.99 3.04 12.73
N ILE A 69 12.36 3.39 11.52
CA ILE A 69 11.97 2.66 10.33
C ILE A 69 12.76 1.36 10.26
N THR A 70 12.04 0.24 10.29
CA THR A 70 12.60 -1.11 10.14
C THR A 70 11.79 -1.91 9.13
N GLN A 71 12.37 -2.95 8.57
CA GLN A 71 11.64 -3.86 7.69
C GLN A 71 10.49 -4.53 8.46
N ALA A 72 9.27 -4.26 8.05
CA ALA A 72 8.04 -4.71 8.73
C ALA A 72 6.95 -4.97 7.69
N GLN A 73 7.10 -6.07 6.95
CA GLN A 73 6.23 -6.42 5.83
C GLN A 73 4.85 -6.88 6.29
N LEU A 74 3.81 -6.43 5.64
CA LEU A 74 2.45 -6.88 5.92
C LEU A 74 2.21 -8.25 5.33
N ALA A 75 2.35 -8.40 4.02
CA ALA A 75 2.07 -9.64 3.35
C ALA A 75 2.94 -9.84 2.10
N ASP A 76 3.14 -11.08 1.73
CA ASP A 76 3.52 -11.47 0.38
C ASP A 76 2.52 -12.51 -0.15
N THR A 77 2.45 -12.64 -1.46
CA THR A 77 1.61 -13.64 -2.10
C THR A 77 2.24 -14.13 -3.40
N ASN A 78 2.07 -15.41 -3.67
CA ASN A 78 2.27 -16.00 -4.98
C ASN A 78 0.94 -16.45 -5.63
N ALA A 79 -0.18 -15.95 -5.10
CA ALA A 79 -1.50 -16.25 -5.63
C ALA A 79 -1.70 -15.64 -7.02
N ASP A 80 -2.45 -16.30 -7.85
CA ASP A 80 -3.05 -15.73 -9.06
C ASP A 80 -4.53 -15.42 -8.83
N LYS A 81 -5.03 -14.35 -9.45
CA LYS A 81 -6.41 -13.86 -9.26
C LYS A 81 -6.71 -13.51 -7.79
N PHE A 82 -5.80 -12.74 -7.19
CA PHE A 82 -6.06 -12.15 -5.88
C PHE A 82 -7.07 -11.01 -6.02
N HIS A 83 -8.13 -11.04 -5.23
CA HIS A 83 -9.14 -9.99 -5.18
C HIS A 83 -9.34 -9.54 -3.73
N ALA A 84 -9.18 -8.26 -3.49
CA ALA A 84 -9.53 -7.62 -2.22
C ALA A 84 -10.57 -6.53 -2.46
N LYS A 85 -11.62 -6.53 -1.65
CA LYS A 85 -12.70 -5.55 -1.71
C LYS A 85 -12.99 -4.99 -0.33
N ASN A 86 -13.12 -3.66 -0.25
CA ASN A 86 -13.40 -2.95 1.00
C ASN A 86 -12.49 -3.40 2.15
N CYS A 87 -11.16 -3.42 1.88
CA CYS A 87 -10.14 -3.82 2.84
C CYS A 87 -9.21 -2.66 3.17
N ARG A 88 -8.65 -2.67 4.37
CA ARG A 88 -7.57 -1.76 4.75
C ARG A 88 -6.26 -2.53 4.92
N PHE A 89 -5.19 -1.99 4.35
CA PHE A 89 -3.83 -2.52 4.45
C PHE A 89 -2.95 -1.49 5.12
N VAL A 90 -2.54 -1.75 6.36
CA VAL A 90 -1.85 -0.80 7.21
C VAL A 90 -0.47 -1.32 7.55
N SER A 91 0.54 -0.62 7.09
CA SER A 91 1.93 -0.85 7.48
C SER A 91 2.82 0.24 6.91
N ARG A 92 3.94 0.55 7.56
CA ARG A 92 4.71 1.76 7.27
C ARG A 92 6.09 1.54 6.68
N LEU A 93 6.46 0.32 6.31
CA LEU A 93 7.77 0.15 5.67
C LEU A 93 7.97 -1.07 4.82
N ASN A 94 8.61 -0.87 3.67
CA ASN A 94 9.01 -1.84 2.63
C ASN A 94 7.97 -2.94 2.47
N LEU A 95 6.80 -2.53 2.00
CA LEU A 95 5.64 -3.31 2.22
C LEU A 95 5.06 -3.67 0.89
N TYR A 96 5.17 -4.87 0.70
CA TYR A 96 4.23 -5.49 -0.18
C TYR A 96 2.96 -5.71 0.64
N PRO A 97 1.96 -4.81 0.68
CA PRO A 97 0.78 -5.05 1.47
C PRO A 97 0.11 -6.36 1.06
N VAL A 98 0.04 -6.61 -0.21
CA VAL A 98 -0.21 -7.92 -0.81
C VAL A 98 0.42 -7.90 -2.18
N CYS A 99 1.68 -8.22 -2.31
CA CYS A 99 2.29 -8.31 -3.62
C CYS A 99 2.24 -9.75 -4.13
N GLY A 100 1.77 -9.90 -5.33
CA GLY A 100 1.66 -11.20 -5.98
C GLY A 100 2.40 -11.23 -7.30
N ALA A 101 2.75 -12.43 -7.71
CA ALA A 101 3.31 -12.68 -9.03
C ALA A 101 2.23 -12.71 -10.12
N GLY A 102 0.97 -12.90 -9.77
CA GLY A 102 -0.16 -13.06 -10.65
C GLY A 102 -1.01 -11.81 -10.82
N ARG A 103 -2.23 -12.02 -11.25
CA ARG A 103 -3.25 -10.97 -11.41
C ARG A 103 -3.82 -10.56 -10.07
N SER A 104 -3.93 -9.26 -9.83
CA SER A 104 -4.51 -8.73 -8.60
C SER A 104 -5.49 -7.60 -8.91
N LEU A 105 -6.61 -7.58 -8.19
CA LEU A 105 -7.62 -6.53 -8.22
C LEU A 105 -7.90 -6.06 -6.79
N TYR A 106 -7.85 -4.76 -6.59
CA TYR A 106 -8.23 -4.11 -5.33
C TYR A 106 -9.37 -3.15 -5.62
N GLU A 107 -10.50 -3.31 -4.93
CA GLU A 107 -11.68 -2.46 -5.08
C GLU A 107 -12.06 -1.82 -3.75
N HIS A 108 -12.25 -0.51 -3.74
CA HIS A 108 -12.63 0.27 -2.54
C HIS A 108 -11.72 -0.01 -1.34
N CYS A 109 -10.43 -0.21 -1.61
CA CYS A 109 -9.44 -0.50 -0.56
C CYS A 109 -8.69 0.75 -0.12
N HIS A 110 -8.27 0.75 1.14
CA HIS A 110 -7.43 1.79 1.72
C HIS A 110 -6.03 1.25 2.04
N PHE A 111 -5.01 1.98 1.63
CA PHE A 111 -3.61 1.61 1.83
C PHE A 111 -2.87 2.69 2.62
N GLU A 112 -2.28 2.32 3.75
CA GLU A 112 -1.34 3.17 4.47
C GLU A 112 0.06 2.61 4.33
N GLN A 113 0.98 3.35 3.71
CA GLN A 113 2.24 2.77 3.29
C GLN A 113 3.38 3.75 3.10
N THR A 114 4.57 3.20 2.98
CA THR A 114 5.79 3.92 2.63
C THR A 114 6.42 3.37 1.34
N ASP A 115 7.71 3.20 1.35
CA ASP A 115 8.55 2.84 0.21
C ASP A 115 8.35 1.39 -0.24
N ASP A 116 8.41 1.15 -1.55
CA ASP A 116 8.35 -0.18 -2.18
C ASP A 116 7.14 -1.05 -1.74
N ALA A 117 6.00 -0.44 -1.46
CA ALA A 117 4.90 -1.04 -0.73
C ALA A 117 3.77 -1.63 -1.58
N LEU A 118 3.58 -1.16 -2.80
CA LEU A 118 2.50 -1.61 -3.66
C LEU A 118 2.94 -2.66 -4.68
N ASN A 119 1.98 -3.51 -5.05
CA ASN A 119 2.17 -4.41 -6.18
C ASN A 119 2.21 -3.61 -7.49
N GLY A 120 3.30 -3.74 -8.22
CA GLY A 120 3.49 -3.12 -9.52
C GLY A 120 2.83 -3.86 -10.69
N ASN A 121 2.00 -4.88 -10.43
CA ASN A 121 1.25 -5.65 -11.42
C ASN A 121 -0.17 -5.89 -10.89
N ALA A 122 -0.97 -4.85 -10.81
CA ALA A 122 -2.30 -4.88 -10.21
C ALA A 122 -3.22 -3.84 -10.81
N VAL A 123 -4.52 -4.03 -10.64
CA VAL A 123 -5.56 -3.02 -10.85
C VAL A 123 -6.07 -2.55 -9.49
N TYR A 124 -6.11 -1.23 -9.33
CA TYR A 124 -6.68 -0.54 -8.18
C TYR A 124 -7.88 0.28 -8.66
N LEU A 125 -9.06 -0.02 -8.15
CA LEU A 125 -10.33 0.60 -8.53
C LEU A 125 -10.96 1.26 -7.30
N ASP A 126 -11.28 2.55 -7.40
CA ASP A 126 -11.89 3.32 -6.32
C ASP A 126 -11.14 3.21 -4.97
N CYS A 127 -9.80 3.19 -5.03
CA CYS A 127 -8.96 3.00 -3.85
C CYS A 127 -8.41 4.33 -3.31
N GLU A 128 -8.13 4.33 -2.01
CA GLU A 128 -7.48 5.44 -1.31
C GLU A 128 -6.09 5.04 -0.83
N PHE A 129 -5.14 5.96 -0.95
CA PHE A 129 -3.75 5.74 -0.58
C PHE A 129 -3.23 6.86 0.30
N ASP A 130 -2.76 6.50 1.48
CA ASP A 130 -1.99 7.36 2.36
C ASP A 130 -0.50 7.08 2.13
N PHE A 131 0.16 7.94 1.35
CA PHE A 131 1.58 7.81 1.04
C PHE A 131 2.45 8.52 2.06
N TYR A 132 3.29 7.77 2.74
CA TYR A 132 4.31 8.28 3.67
C TYR A 132 5.72 8.23 3.10
N SER A 133 5.84 7.98 1.80
CA SER A 133 7.05 8.05 0.99
C SER A 133 6.70 8.33 -0.47
N GLY A 134 7.66 8.87 -1.21
CA GLY A 134 7.50 9.26 -2.60
C GLY A 134 7.72 8.15 -3.63
N MET A 135 7.85 6.88 -3.24
CA MET A 135 8.15 5.77 -4.16
C MET A 135 7.40 4.51 -3.76
N PRO A 136 6.05 4.47 -3.90
CA PRO A 136 5.25 3.36 -3.39
C PRO A 136 5.45 2.03 -4.09
N ILE A 137 6.00 2.01 -5.30
CA ILE A 137 6.26 0.81 -6.09
C ILE A 137 7.76 0.69 -6.39
N TYR A 138 8.36 -0.48 -6.16
CA TYR A 138 9.74 -0.70 -6.59
C TYR A 138 9.85 -0.67 -8.12
N GLN A 139 9.11 -1.56 -8.77
CA GLN A 139 9.05 -1.68 -10.23
C GLN A 139 7.64 -2.12 -10.64
N ALA A 140 7.07 -1.44 -11.63
CA ALA A 140 5.85 -1.91 -12.28
C ALA A 140 6.22 -2.83 -13.45
N SER A 141 5.82 -4.11 -13.39
CA SER A 141 6.19 -5.14 -14.34
C SER A 141 4.97 -5.84 -14.93
N GLY A 142 5.16 -6.75 -15.83
CA GLY A 142 4.07 -7.49 -16.47
C GLY A 142 3.09 -6.58 -17.21
N THR A 143 1.83 -6.57 -16.80
CA THR A 143 0.79 -5.68 -17.33
C THR A 143 0.85 -4.27 -16.73
N GLY A 144 1.66 -4.07 -15.71
CA GLY A 144 1.82 -2.81 -14.99
C GLY A 144 0.78 -2.59 -13.90
N ALA A 145 0.90 -1.45 -13.22
CA ALA A 145 -0.07 -1.00 -12.24
C ALA A 145 -1.07 -0.04 -12.90
N VAL A 146 -2.35 -0.28 -12.68
CA VAL A 146 -3.46 0.53 -13.21
C VAL A 146 -4.26 1.07 -12.02
N PHE A 147 -4.43 2.39 -11.98
CA PHE A 147 -5.21 3.09 -10.97
C PHE A 147 -6.39 3.77 -11.66
N LEU A 148 -7.60 3.39 -11.28
CA LEU A 148 -8.86 3.91 -11.81
C LEU A 148 -9.64 4.57 -10.67
N ASN A 149 -9.97 5.85 -10.82
CA ASN A 149 -10.72 6.63 -9.84
C ASN A 149 -10.14 6.55 -8.42
N CYS A 150 -8.81 6.66 -8.31
CA CYS A 150 -8.11 6.56 -7.04
C CYS A 150 -7.77 7.93 -6.46
N THR A 151 -7.67 7.99 -5.13
CA THR A 151 -7.23 9.19 -4.41
C THR A 151 -5.91 8.92 -3.69
N PHE A 152 -4.94 9.82 -3.89
CA PHE A 152 -3.61 9.72 -3.29
C PHE A 152 -3.38 10.88 -2.32
N HIS A 153 -3.22 10.59 -1.05
CA HIS A 153 -2.88 11.55 -0.01
C HIS A 153 -1.37 11.48 0.26
N CYS A 154 -0.64 12.47 -0.24
CA CYS A 154 0.82 12.56 -0.06
C CYS A 154 1.12 13.16 1.33
N LYS A 155 1.32 12.31 2.34
CA LYS A 155 1.42 12.67 3.76
C LYS A 155 2.85 12.81 4.28
N TYR A 156 3.87 12.63 3.46
CA TYR A 156 5.25 12.82 3.91
C TYR A 156 5.72 14.25 3.67
N PRO A 157 6.41 14.86 4.65
CA PRO A 157 6.91 16.21 4.50
C PRO A 157 8.01 16.30 3.45
N GLN A 158 7.99 17.38 2.67
CA GLN A 158 9.07 17.76 1.75
C GLN A 158 9.35 19.25 1.89
N ASP A 159 10.57 19.65 1.61
CA ASP A 159 10.94 21.05 1.57
C ASP A 159 10.38 21.70 0.28
N GLY A 160 9.86 22.93 0.41
CA GLY A 160 9.34 23.71 -0.69
C GLY A 160 7.83 23.60 -0.92
N GLU A 161 7.34 24.36 -1.88
CA GLU A 161 5.90 24.49 -2.20
C GLU A 161 5.37 23.36 -3.09
N THR A 162 6.25 22.52 -3.61
CA THR A 162 5.90 21.43 -4.52
C THR A 162 6.35 20.08 -3.97
N HIS A 163 5.39 19.22 -3.77
CA HIS A 163 5.59 17.85 -3.34
C HIS A 163 5.81 16.93 -4.55
N ALA A 164 6.99 16.34 -4.67
CA ALA A 164 7.30 15.42 -5.76
C ALA A 164 6.84 14.00 -5.41
N GLN A 165 5.78 13.54 -6.07
CA GLN A 165 5.28 12.17 -5.92
C GLN A 165 5.77 11.30 -7.07
N TYR A 166 6.70 10.41 -6.80
CA TYR A 166 7.12 9.37 -7.73
C TYR A 166 6.22 8.14 -7.55
N PHE A 167 5.95 7.40 -8.62
CA PHE A 167 5.22 6.13 -8.53
C PHE A 167 6.15 4.94 -8.38
N THR A 168 7.25 4.92 -9.12
CA THR A 168 8.20 3.81 -9.06
C THR A 168 9.58 4.27 -8.64
N LYS A 169 10.34 3.32 -8.08
CA LYS A 169 11.76 3.52 -7.80
C LYS A 169 12.60 3.42 -9.06
N VAL A 170 12.38 2.39 -9.88
CA VAL A 170 13.25 2.09 -11.03
C VAL A 170 12.57 2.13 -12.40
N GLY A 171 11.25 2.18 -12.46
CA GLY A 171 10.49 2.31 -13.71
C GLY A 171 9.42 1.26 -13.93
N GLY A 172 8.93 1.14 -15.16
CA GLY A 172 7.91 0.19 -15.60
C GLY A 172 6.66 0.83 -16.18
N GLN A 173 5.51 0.16 -16.08
CA GLN A 173 4.26 0.57 -16.69
C GLN A 173 3.27 1.04 -15.62
N ILE A 174 2.79 2.28 -15.75
CA ILE A 174 1.78 2.88 -14.86
C ILE A 174 0.69 3.53 -15.69
N THR A 175 -0.55 3.27 -15.32
CA THR A 175 -1.72 3.95 -15.89
C THR A 175 -2.52 4.58 -14.77
N LEU A 176 -2.80 5.88 -14.89
CA LEU A 176 -3.67 6.65 -14.01
C LEU A 176 -4.86 7.15 -14.80
N ILE A 177 -6.08 6.86 -14.37
CA ILE A 177 -7.32 7.34 -14.99
C ILE A 177 -8.22 7.90 -13.89
N ASP A 178 -8.74 9.11 -14.11
CA ASP A 178 -9.68 9.79 -13.20
C ASP A 178 -9.21 9.80 -11.73
N SER A 179 -7.90 9.90 -11.52
CA SER A 179 -7.29 9.81 -10.21
C SER A 179 -6.78 11.16 -9.72
N SER A 180 -6.91 11.41 -8.42
CA SER A 180 -6.62 12.71 -7.79
C SER A 180 -5.48 12.62 -6.76
N PHE A 181 -4.80 13.76 -6.54
CA PHE A 181 -3.68 13.88 -5.61
C PHE A 181 -3.94 15.03 -4.63
N ALA A 182 -3.75 14.77 -3.36
CA ALA A 182 -3.76 15.75 -2.31
C ALA A 182 -2.43 15.76 -1.57
N GLY A 183 -1.79 16.91 -1.47
CA GLY A 183 -0.58 17.15 -0.69
C GLY A 183 -0.91 17.58 0.74
N LEU A 184 0.13 17.94 1.48
CA LEU A 184 -0.01 18.68 2.72
C LEU A 184 -0.63 20.06 2.46
N PRO A 185 -1.22 20.74 3.46
CA PRO A 185 -1.79 22.08 3.29
C PRO A 185 -0.81 23.02 2.56
N ASP A 186 -1.34 23.80 1.62
CA ASP A 186 -0.60 24.76 0.81
C ASP A 186 0.50 24.18 -0.10
N THR A 187 0.48 22.87 -0.32
CA THR A 187 1.48 22.17 -1.14
C THR A 187 0.86 21.67 -2.45
N LYS A 188 1.53 21.96 -3.58
CA LYS A 188 1.18 21.38 -4.88
C LYS A 188 1.82 20.00 -5.01
N VAL A 189 1.12 19.05 -5.62
CA VAL A 189 1.70 17.74 -5.93
C VAL A 189 2.11 17.69 -7.40
N ALA A 190 3.39 17.42 -7.62
CA ALA A 190 3.94 17.13 -8.94
C ALA A 190 4.07 15.60 -9.09
N VAL A 191 3.30 15.03 -10.00
CA VAL A 191 3.35 13.60 -10.30
C VAL A 191 4.55 13.33 -11.21
N LEU A 192 5.42 12.44 -10.74
CA LEU A 192 6.60 11.97 -11.43
C LEU A 192 6.57 10.44 -11.49
N TRP A 193 7.13 9.87 -12.55
CA TRP A 193 6.94 8.44 -12.79
C TRP A 193 7.98 7.56 -12.10
N THR A 194 9.25 7.96 -12.12
CA THR A 194 10.34 7.20 -11.48
C THR A 194 11.44 8.10 -10.96
N LYS A 195 12.05 7.71 -9.85
CA LYS A 195 13.15 8.45 -9.25
C LYS A 195 14.52 8.04 -9.77
N TYR A 196 14.73 6.77 -10.01
CA TYR A 196 16.00 6.18 -10.42
C TYR A 196 15.81 5.31 -11.67
N PRO A 197 15.62 5.92 -12.87
CA PRO A 197 15.22 5.20 -14.06
C PRO A 197 16.30 4.18 -14.49
N SER A 198 15.97 2.91 -14.40
CA SER A 198 16.79 1.80 -14.92
C SER A 198 15.96 0.82 -15.75
N VAL A 199 14.63 0.95 -15.72
CA VAL A 199 13.69 0.17 -16.51
C VAL A 199 12.87 1.13 -17.37
N ALA A 200 12.57 0.74 -18.61
CA ALA A 200 11.82 1.56 -19.55
C ALA A 200 10.45 1.95 -18.99
N LEU A 201 10.13 3.24 -19.08
CA LEU A 201 8.86 3.78 -18.64
C LEU A 201 7.82 3.70 -19.77
N LYS A 202 6.62 3.27 -19.40
CA LYS A 202 5.41 3.37 -20.21
C LYS A 202 4.28 3.86 -19.31
N CYS A 203 4.11 5.17 -19.29
CA CYS A 203 3.20 5.82 -18.36
C CYS A 203 2.10 6.56 -19.13
N TYR A 204 0.90 6.45 -18.61
CA TYR A 204 -0.29 7.08 -19.17
C TYR A 204 -1.11 7.70 -18.06
N GLN A 205 -1.60 8.93 -18.30
CA GLN A 205 -2.53 9.61 -17.40
C GLN A 205 -3.66 10.25 -18.20
N ALA A 206 -4.88 10.08 -17.75
CA ALA A 206 -6.09 10.73 -18.24
C ALA A 206 -6.98 11.13 -17.06
N ASN A 207 -7.66 12.27 -17.20
CA ASN A 207 -8.68 12.79 -16.27
C ASN A 207 -9.85 13.32 -17.09
#